data_f228a8e883061ac959a6378de0c928e9
#
_entry.id   f228a8e883061ac959a6378de0c928e9
#
_cell.length_a   1.000
_cell.length_b   1.000
_cell.length_c   1.000
_cell.angle_alpha   90.00
_cell.angle_beta   90.00
_cell.angle_gamma   90.00
#
_symmetry.space_group_name_H-M   'P 1'
#
loop_
_entity.id
_entity.type
_entity.pdbx_description
1 polymer ?
#
loop_
_entity_poly.entity_id
_entity_poly.type
_entity_poly.pdbx_seq_one_letter_code
_entity_poly.pdbx_strand_id
1 'polypeptide(L)'
;MEQKYYHMNIVGCERDLPLCPLNEHLMIGAFVIFGDPELTTACAAELLRRVPAYDYIITAEAKGIPLAHEMARLAGNQRYLLARKGPKLYMRHILDVSVHSITTDREQHLYVDGEDAARMKGKRILIVDDVVSTGESLHALETLVNEAGGIICGRACILAEGEAANRSDLVYLEKLPLFDAAGNPLD
;
A
#
# COMPACT_ATOMS: atom_id res chain seq x y z
N MET A 1 16.20 -18.61 -18.90
CA MET A 1 15.93 -19.19 -17.55
C MET A 1 14.44 -19.39 -17.44
N GLU A 2 14.00 -20.51 -16.90
CA GLU A 2 12.59 -20.79 -16.66
C GLU A 2 12.09 -19.86 -15.55
N GLN A 3 10.90 -19.24 -15.73
CA GLN A 3 10.29 -18.37 -14.73
C GLN A 3 9.90 -19.19 -13.51
N LYS A 4 10.37 -18.80 -12.33
CA LYS A 4 9.98 -19.40 -11.06
C LYS A 4 8.79 -18.64 -10.46
N TYR A 5 7.96 -19.35 -9.72
CA TYR A 5 6.79 -18.80 -9.05
C TYR A 5 6.77 -19.19 -7.57
N TYR A 6 6.23 -18.31 -6.75
CA TYR A 6 5.89 -18.61 -5.36
C TYR A 6 4.39 -18.72 -5.24
N HIS A 7 3.92 -19.90 -4.85
CA HIS A 7 2.51 -20.18 -4.65
C HIS A 7 2.07 -19.74 -3.26
N MET A 8 0.99 -18.95 -3.17
CA MET A 8 0.42 -18.56 -1.88
C MET A 8 -1.10 -18.45 -1.92
N ASN A 9 -1.71 -18.73 -0.78
CA ASN A 9 -3.13 -18.51 -0.54
C ASN A 9 -3.32 -17.14 0.12
N ILE A 10 -4.09 -16.27 -0.50
CA ILE A 10 -4.42 -14.95 0.03
C ILE A 10 -5.93 -14.88 0.22
N VAL A 11 -6.39 -14.98 1.46
CA VAL A 11 -7.83 -14.94 1.81
C VAL A 11 -8.66 -15.95 0.99
N GLY A 12 -8.14 -17.17 0.83
CA GLY A 12 -8.81 -18.24 0.08
C GLY A 12 -8.62 -18.18 -1.44
N CYS A 13 -7.91 -17.18 -1.97
CA CYS A 13 -7.56 -17.07 -3.37
C CYS A 13 -6.12 -17.57 -3.58
N GLU A 14 -5.97 -18.66 -4.35
CA GLU A 14 -4.66 -19.19 -4.72
C GLU A 14 -4.05 -18.36 -5.84
N ARG A 15 -2.78 -17.90 -5.66
CA ARG A 15 -2.06 -17.10 -6.65
C ARG A 15 -0.60 -17.53 -6.74
N ASP A 16 -0.09 -17.52 -7.96
CA ASP A 16 1.30 -17.77 -8.30
C ASP A 16 2.01 -16.45 -8.55
N LEU A 17 2.88 -16.05 -7.65
CA LEU A 17 3.65 -14.81 -7.76
C LEU A 17 4.96 -15.09 -8.49
N PRO A 18 5.24 -14.44 -9.63
CA PRO A 18 6.51 -14.61 -10.31
C PRO A 18 7.66 -14.11 -9.45
N LEU A 19 8.72 -14.93 -9.30
CA LEU A 19 9.93 -14.52 -8.60
C LEU A 19 10.79 -13.66 -9.52
N CYS A 20 11.08 -12.45 -9.06
CA CYS A 20 11.87 -11.47 -9.81
C CYS A 20 13.16 -11.14 -9.07
N PRO A 21 14.34 -11.16 -9.72
CA PRO A 21 15.58 -10.79 -9.07
C PRO A 21 15.59 -9.30 -8.72
N LEU A 22 15.88 -8.99 -7.46
CA LEU A 22 16.13 -7.64 -6.97
C LEU A 22 17.61 -7.27 -7.13
N ASN A 23 18.48 -8.25 -6.86
CA ASN A 23 19.93 -8.18 -7.04
C ASN A 23 20.51 -9.61 -7.22
N GLU A 24 21.85 -9.74 -7.16
CA GLU A 24 22.54 -11.03 -7.34
C GLU A 24 22.23 -12.07 -6.24
N HIS A 25 21.73 -11.63 -5.09
CA HIS A 25 21.51 -12.50 -3.91
C HIS A 25 20.07 -12.61 -3.48
N LEU A 26 19.20 -11.72 -3.96
CA LEU A 26 17.84 -11.57 -3.46
C LEU A 26 16.81 -11.52 -4.58
N MET A 27 15.70 -12.24 -4.38
CA MET A 27 14.51 -12.16 -5.24
C MET A 27 13.29 -11.75 -4.42
N ILE A 28 12.32 -11.16 -5.09
CA ILE A 28 11.01 -10.80 -4.53
C ILE A 28 9.91 -11.57 -5.25
N GLY A 29 8.81 -11.86 -4.56
CA GLY A 29 7.56 -12.31 -5.16
C GLY A 29 6.79 -11.11 -5.72
N ALA A 30 6.71 -11.00 -7.05
CA ALA A 30 6.06 -9.84 -7.64
C ALA A 30 4.53 -9.93 -7.51
N PHE A 31 4.00 -9.24 -6.51
CA PHE A 31 2.56 -9.11 -6.32
C PHE A 31 2.00 -7.97 -7.18
N VAL A 32 0.99 -8.28 -7.99
CA VAL A 32 0.31 -7.31 -8.85
C VAL A 32 -1.20 -7.50 -8.74
N ILE A 33 -1.88 -6.58 -8.05
CA ILE A 33 -3.34 -6.64 -7.85
C ILE A 33 -4.13 -6.19 -9.08
N PHE A 34 -3.50 -5.51 -10.05
CA PHE A 34 -4.19 -4.99 -11.22
C PHE A 34 -4.82 -6.11 -12.05
N GLY A 35 -6.09 -5.94 -12.42
CA GLY A 35 -6.82 -6.89 -13.24
C GLY A 35 -7.34 -8.12 -12.50
N ASP A 36 -7.20 -8.17 -11.17
CA ASP A 36 -7.68 -9.27 -10.33
C ASP A 36 -8.84 -8.81 -9.42
N PRO A 37 -10.08 -8.75 -9.93
CA PRO A 37 -11.23 -8.30 -9.15
C PRO A 37 -11.64 -9.28 -8.05
N GLU A 38 -11.45 -10.59 -8.25
CA GLU A 38 -11.75 -11.61 -7.24
C GLU A 38 -10.88 -11.40 -5.99
N LEU A 39 -9.57 -11.36 -6.16
CA LEU A 39 -8.62 -11.14 -5.07
C LEU A 39 -8.83 -9.78 -4.41
N THR A 40 -9.04 -8.73 -5.23
CA THR A 40 -9.28 -7.37 -4.72
C THR A 40 -10.49 -7.32 -3.81
N THR A 41 -11.60 -7.95 -4.20
CA THR A 41 -12.83 -7.98 -3.41
C THR A 41 -12.66 -8.78 -2.13
N ALA A 42 -12.03 -9.96 -2.20
CA ALA A 42 -11.77 -10.80 -1.03
C ALA A 42 -10.88 -10.08 0.00
N CYS A 43 -9.76 -9.48 -0.47
CA CYS A 43 -8.84 -8.73 0.39
C CYS A 43 -9.49 -7.50 1.02
N ALA A 44 -10.24 -6.72 0.24
CA ALA A 44 -10.94 -5.53 0.74
C ALA A 44 -11.95 -5.90 1.84
N ALA A 45 -12.75 -6.95 1.63
CA ALA A 45 -13.72 -7.41 2.61
C ALA A 45 -13.06 -7.88 3.92
N GLU A 46 -11.93 -8.60 3.83
CA GLU A 46 -11.22 -9.08 5.00
C GLU A 46 -10.52 -7.95 5.76
N LEU A 47 -9.86 -7.02 5.05
CA LEU A 47 -9.24 -5.85 5.68
C LEU A 47 -10.26 -4.99 6.42
N LEU A 48 -11.44 -4.76 5.85
CA LEU A 48 -12.51 -4.00 6.50
C LEU A 48 -12.97 -4.59 7.84
N ARG A 49 -12.80 -5.91 8.04
CA ARG A 49 -13.10 -6.56 9.32
C ARG A 49 -12.01 -6.36 10.37
N ARG A 50 -10.77 -6.06 9.95
CA ARG A 50 -9.59 -5.98 10.83
C ARG A 50 -9.18 -4.54 11.16
N VAL A 51 -9.49 -3.58 10.29
CA VAL A 51 -9.05 -2.19 10.47
C VAL A 51 -9.90 -1.43 11.48
N PRO A 52 -9.35 -0.42 12.16
CA PRO A 52 -10.14 0.44 13.06
C PRO A 52 -11.14 1.30 12.29
N ALA A 53 -12.08 1.91 13.01
CA ALA A 53 -13.00 2.86 12.42
C ALA A 53 -12.26 4.10 11.90
N TYR A 54 -12.59 4.54 10.69
CA TYR A 54 -11.95 5.65 9.97
C TYR A 54 -12.99 6.56 9.32
N ASP A 55 -12.55 7.75 8.91
CA ASP A 55 -13.39 8.71 8.18
C ASP A 55 -13.04 8.69 6.67
N TYR A 56 -11.76 8.55 6.31
CA TYR A 56 -11.29 8.40 4.93
C TYR A 56 -10.17 7.37 4.81
N ILE A 57 -10.13 6.73 3.65
CA ILE A 57 -8.98 5.93 3.19
C ILE A 57 -8.09 6.81 2.33
N ILE A 58 -6.77 6.69 2.49
CA ILE A 58 -5.78 7.25 1.58
C ILE A 58 -4.85 6.16 1.06
N THR A 59 -4.48 6.23 -0.21
CA THR A 59 -3.46 5.38 -0.84
C THR A 59 -2.57 6.18 -1.76
N ALA A 60 -1.40 5.65 -2.10
CA ALA A 60 -0.51 6.23 -3.11
C ALA A 60 -0.72 5.60 -4.50
N GLU A 61 -0.43 6.37 -5.53
CA GLU A 61 -0.31 5.84 -6.90
C GLU A 61 0.79 4.76 -6.94
N ALA A 62 0.57 3.54 -7.51
CA ALA A 62 -0.61 3.19 -8.29
C ALA A 62 -1.30 1.91 -7.78
N LYS A 63 -0.56 0.94 -7.21
CA LYS A 63 -1.07 -0.43 -6.98
C LYS A 63 -2.07 -0.54 -5.84
N GLY A 64 -2.03 0.35 -4.84
CA GLY A 64 -3.02 0.41 -3.77
C GLY A 64 -4.40 0.90 -4.22
N ILE A 65 -4.52 1.51 -5.42
CA ILE A 65 -5.78 2.12 -5.90
C ILE A 65 -6.93 1.13 -6.00
N PRO A 66 -6.80 -0.07 -6.62
CA PRO A 66 -7.91 -1.03 -6.71
C PRO A 66 -8.42 -1.43 -5.33
N LEU A 67 -7.50 -1.68 -4.38
CA LEU A 67 -7.85 -2.05 -3.01
C LEU A 67 -8.59 -0.92 -2.29
N ALA A 68 -8.06 0.30 -2.32
CA ALA A 68 -8.69 1.46 -1.68
C ALA A 68 -10.08 1.76 -2.28
N HIS A 69 -10.24 1.62 -3.61
CA HIS A 69 -11.52 1.76 -4.28
C HIS A 69 -12.52 0.72 -3.79
N GLU A 70 -12.14 -0.55 -3.75
CA GLU A 70 -13.03 -1.64 -3.37
C GLU A 70 -13.39 -1.57 -1.87
N MET A 71 -12.42 -1.25 -1.01
CA MET A 71 -12.71 -1.01 0.42
C MET A 71 -13.71 0.13 0.60
N ALA A 72 -13.54 1.26 -0.10
CA ALA A 72 -14.47 2.38 -0.04
C ALA A 72 -15.87 1.97 -0.54
N ARG A 73 -15.96 1.23 -1.66
CA ARG A 73 -17.21 0.74 -2.22
C ARG A 73 -17.96 -0.17 -1.24
N LEU A 74 -17.28 -1.16 -0.67
CA LEU A 74 -17.86 -2.11 0.28
C LEU A 74 -18.29 -1.44 1.59
N ALA A 75 -17.54 -0.45 2.06
CA ALA A 75 -17.86 0.31 3.27
C ALA A 75 -18.95 1.37 3.04
N GLY A 76 -19.41 1.59 1.81
CA GLY A 76 -20.38 2.63 1.46
C GLY A 76 -19.79 4.05 1.53
N ASN A 77 -18.47 4.19 1.51
CA ASN A 77 -17.82 5.49 1.48
C ASN A 77 -17.99 6.14 0.10
N GLN A 78 -18.29 7.42 0.08
CA GLN A 78 -18.46 8.16 -1.17
C GLN A 78 -17.14 8.51 -1.86
N ARG A 79 -16.01 8.44 -1.13
CA ARG A 79 -14.70 8.86 -1.61
C ARG A 79 -13.58 8.16 -0.83
N TYR A 80 -12.49 7.86 -1.53
CA TYR A 80 -11.16 7.64 -0.97
C TYR A 80 -10.21 8.72 -1.50
N LEU A 81 -9.10 8.95 -0.82
CA LEU A 81 -8.11 9.97 -1.14
C LEU A 81 -6.93 9.33 -1.86
N LEU A 82 -6.31 10.07 -2.79
CA LEU A 82 -5.22 9.56 -3.61
C LEU A 82 -4.02 10.51 -3.60
N ALA A 83 -2.91 10.05 -3.05
CA ALA A 83 -1.62 10.69 -3.17
C ALA A 83 -0.96 10.31 -4.51
N ARG A 84 -0.55 11.30 -5.28
CA ARG A 84 0.01 11.13 -6.61
C ARG A 84 1.53 11.26 -6.60
N LYS A 85 2.21 10.57 -7.53
CA LYS A 85 3.68 10.69 -7.74
C LYS A 85 4.09 11.91 -8.57
N GLY A 86 3.13 12.70 -9.02
CA GLY A 86 3.34 13.93 -9.76
C GLY A 86 2.08 14.76 -9.83
N PRO A 87 2.21 16.11 -9.86
CA PRO A 87 1.06 17.00 -9.93
C PRO A 87 0.31 16.83 -11.27
N LYS A 88 -0.99 17.08 -11.25
CA LYS A 88 -1.86 17.02 -12.43
C LYS A 88 -2.45 18.40 -12.70
N LEU A 89 -2.74 18.70 -13.96
CA LEU A 89 -3.24 20.01 -14.38
C LEU A 89 -4.55 20.45 -13.71
N TYR A 90 -5.35 19.50 -13.23
CA TYR A 90 -6.62 19.79 -12.55
C TYR A 90 -6.47 20.05 -11.05
N MET A 91 -5.32 19.72 -10.47
CA MET A 91 -5.08 19.91 -9.03
C MET A 91 -4.89 21.39 -8.70
N ARG A 92 -5.45 21.82 -7.58
CA ARG A 92 -5.36 23.19 -7.07
C ARG A 92 -4.90 23.19 -5.62
N HIS A 93 -4.14 24.23 -5.23
CA HIS A 93 -3.64 24.38 -3.86
C HIS A 93 -2.95 23.09 -3.35
N ILE A 94 -2.12 22.53 -4.23
CA ILE A 94 -1.47 21.22 -3.99
C ILE A 94 -0.71 21.25 -2.67
N LEU A 95 -0.96 20.24 -1.83
CA LEU A 95 -0.04 19.87 -0.76
C LEU A 95 0.93 18.85 -1.34
N ASP A 96 2.23 19.13 -1.26
CA ASP A 96 3.29 18.21 -1.64
C ASP A 96 4.20 17.93 -0.46
N VAL A 97 4.63 16.69 -0.35
CA VAL A 97 5.64 16.25 0.60
C VAL A 97 6.75 15.55 -0.12
N SER A 98 7.98 15.79 0.31
CA SER A 98 9.13 15.02 -0.13
C SER A 98 9.70 14.23 1.05
N VAL A 99 10.02 12.97 0.80
CA VAL A 99 10.64 12.09 1.76
C VAL A 99 11.91 11.51 1.14
N HIS A 100 13.03 11.73 1.80
CA HIS A 100 14.29 11.09 1.41
C HIS A 100 14.27 9.63 1.85
N SER A 101 14.48 8.73 0.89
CA SER A 101 14.70 7.31 1.18
C SER A 101 16.01 7.15 1.95
N ILE A 102 15.97 6.42 3.05
CA ILE A 102 17.17 6.10 3.84
C ILE A 102 18.05 5.08 3.09
N THR A 103 17.44 4.29 2.21
CA THR A 103 18.10 3.16 1.54
C THR A 103 18.53 3.45 0.11
N THR A 104 17.89 4.43 -0.54
CA THR A 104 18.22 4.86 -1.90
C THR A 104 18.33 6.37 -1.92
N ASP A 105 19.33 6.91 -2.61
CA ASP A 105 19.54 8.36 -2.79
C ASP A 105 18.45 9.00 -3.68
N ARG A 106 17.20 8.58 -3.47
CA ARG A 106 16.03 9.02 -4.24
C ARG A 106 15.05 9.74 -3.33
N GLU A 107 14.71 10.94 -3.74
CA GLU A 107 13.63 11.71 -3.14
C GLU A 107 12.27 11.21 -3.69
N GLN A 108 11.38 10.81 -2.80
CA GLN A 108 10.01 10.47 -3.13
C GLN A 108 9.12 11.69 -2.89
N HIS A 109 8.41 12.12 -3.93
CA HIS A 109 7.40 13.16 -3.82
C HIS A 109 6.00 12.56 -3.87
N LEU A 110 5.14 13.03 -2.98
CA LEU A 110 3.71 12.76 -3.02
C LEU A 110 2.93 14.06 -3.05
N TYR A 111 1.94 14.09 -3.90
CA TYR A 111 1.08 15.25 -4.15
C TYR A 111 -0.37 14.91 -3.89
N VAL A 112 -1.09 15.75 -3.19
CA VAL A 112 -2.53 15.65 -3.02
C VAL A 112 -3.21 16.98 -3.38
N ASP A 113 -4.40 16.90 -3.97
CA ASP A 113 -5.21 18.07 -4.24
C ASP A 113 -5.59 18.79 -2.95
N GLY A 114 -5.60 20.14 -2.97
CA GLY A 114 -5.88 20.93 -1.79
C GLY A 114 -7.27 20.70 -1.18
N GLU A 115 -8.27 20.34 -1.99
CA GLU A 115 -9.58 19.96 -1.45
C GLU A 115 -9.49 18.64 -0.67
N ASP A 116 -8.75 17.66 -1.17
CA ASP A 116 -8.56 16.38 -0.50
C ASP A 116 -7.67 16.54 0.75
N ALA A 117 -6.67 17.42 0.71
CA ALA A 117 -5.89 17.79 1.90
C ALA A 117 -6.79 18.43 2.97
N ALA A 118 -7.65 19.37 2.58
CA ALA A 118 -8.60 20.01 3.50
C ALA A 118 -9.60 19.00 4.12
N ARG A 119 -9.99 17.95 3.38
CA ARG A 119 -10.86 16.87 3.90
C ARG A 119 -10.20 16.06 5.00
N MET A 120 -8.88 15.94 5.01
CA MET A 120 -8.14 15.18 6.03
C MET A 120 -8.08 15.88 7.38
N LYS A 121 -8.19 17.21 7.40
CA LYS A 121 -8.00 18.00 8.64
C LYS A 121 -8.92 17.56 9.78
N GLY A 122 -8.31 17.07 10.87
CA GLY A 122 -9.01 16.58 12.06
C GLY A 122 -9.80 15.29 11.86
N LYS A 123 -9.61 14.58 10.72
CA LYS A 123 -10.30 13.32 10.41
C LYS A 123 -9.40 12.12 10.65
N ARG A 124 -10.00 10.99 10.96
CA ARG A 124 -9.32 9.70 11.11
C ARG A 124 -9.02 9.13 9.72
N ILE A 125 -7.75 8.98 9.42
CA ILE A 125 -7.26 8.54 8.11
C ILE A 125 -6.69 7.13 8.23
N LEU A 126 -7.23 6.22 7.44
CA LEU A 126 -6.70 4.87 7.23
C LEU A 126 -5.77 4.89 6.00
N ILE A 127 -4.51 4.58 6.20
CA ILE A 127 -3.54 4.44 5.10
C ILE A 127 -3.61 3.00 4.58
N VAL A 128 -3.75 2.83 3.27
CA VAL A 128 -3.90 1.53 2.62
C VAL A 128 -2.93 1.40 1.46
N ASP A 129 -2.25 0.25 1.34
CA ASP A 129 -1.43 -0.10 0.18
C ASP A 129 -1.63 -1.58 -0.20
N ASP A 130 -1.11 -2.01 -1.35
CA ASP A 130 -1.12 -3.43 -1.75
C ASP A 130 -0.05 -4.24 -1.01
N VAL A 131 1.19 -3.76 -1.01
CA VAL A 131 2.34 -4.37 -0.33
C VAL A 131 3.10 -3.33 0.47
N VAL A 132 3.41 -3.63 1.71
CA VAL A 132 4.37 -2.87 2.51
C VAL A 132 5.63 -3.71 2.67
N SER A 133 6.78 -3.17 2.22
CA SER A 133 8.10 -3.79 2.30
C SER A 133 9.02 -2.93 3.18
N THR A 134 9.81 -2.03 2.62
CA THR A 134 10.69 -1.13 3.40
C THR A 134 9.92 -0.08 4.23
N GLY A 135 8.66 0.17 3.87
CA GLY A 135 7.83 1.17 4.52
C GLY A 135 8.06 2.62 4.04
N GLU A 136 8.91 2.85 3.04
CA GLU A 136 9.18 4.20 2.53
C GLU A 136 7.91 4.88 1.96
N SER A 137 7.14 4.17 1.14
CA SER A 137 5.87 4.70 0.61
C SER A 137 4.86 4.97 1.72
N LEU A 138 4.82 4.09 2.72
CA LEU A 138 3.97 4.26 3.89
C LEU A 138 4.37 5.51 4.69
N HIS A 139 5.66 5.71 4.92
CA HIS A 139 6.20 6.88 5.63
C HIS A 139 5.89 8.20 4.88
N ALA A 140 5.98 8.19 3.56
CA ALA A 140 5.62 9.35 2.75
C ALA A 140 4.13 9.70 2.88
N LEU A 141 3.24 8.69 2.91
CA LEU A 141 1.82 8.88 3.17
C LEU A 141 1.55 9.38 4.59
N GLU A 142 2.26 8.86 5.59
CA GLU A 142 2.16 9.33 6.98
C GLU A 142 2.52 10.81 7.10
N THR A 143 3.62 11.22 6.48
CA THR A 143 4.05 12.62 6.44
C THR A 143 2.98 13.49 5.81
N LEU A 144 2.44 13.08 4.65
CA LEU A 144 1.41 13.83 3.94
C LEU A 144 0.12 13.97 4.77
N VAL A 145 -0.33 12.90 5.42
CA VAL A 145 -1.52 12.94 6.28
C VAL A 145 -1.30 13.88 7.47
N ASN A 146 -0.13 13.83 8.11
CA ASN A 146 0.20 14.69 9.24
C ASN A 146 0.27 16.16 8.82
N GLU A 147 0.88 16.48 7.69
CA GLU A 147 0.94 17.86 7.17
C GLU A 147 -0.43 18.40 6.78
N ALA A 148 -1.33 17.55 6.27
CA ALA A 148 -2.72 17.89 6.04
C ALA A 148 -3.54 18.08 7.33
N GLY A 149 -2.96 17.78 8.51
CA GLY A 149 -3.65 17.83 9.80
C GLY A 149 -4.63 16.68 10.03
N GLY A 150 -4.45 15.55 9.34
CA GLY A 150 -5.19 14.32 9.56
C GLY A 150 -4.69 13.55 10.78
N ILE A 151 -5.51 12.62 11.27
CA ILE A 151 -5.18 11.73 12.39
C ILE A 151 -5.04 10.31 11.83
N ILE A 152 -3.83 9.78 11.79
CA ILE A 152 -3.61 8.40 11.31
C ILE A 152 -4.21 7.45 12.34
N CYS A 153 -5.29 6.75 11.97
CA CYS A 153 -5.96 5.80 12.83
C CYS A 153 -5.55 4.35 12.59
N GLY A 154 -4.96 4.05 11.45
CA GLY A 154 -4.48 2.72 11.09
C GLY A 154 -3.70 2.69 9.79
N ARG A 155 -3.02 1.59 9.57
CA ARG A 155 -2.26 1.25 8.37
C ARG A 155 -2.63 -0.15 7.97
N ALA A 156 -2.89 -0.38 6.69
CA ALA A 156 -3.30 -1.69 6.20
C ALA A 156 -2.71 -2.00 4.83
N CYS A 157 -2.40 -3.27 4.60
CA CYS A 157 -2.00 -3.76 3.28
C CYS A 157 -2.46 -5.21 3.09
N ILE A 158 -2.39 -5.69 1.85
CA ILE A 158 -2.64 -7.10 1.56
C ILE A 158 -1.47 -7.92 2.07
N LEU A 159 -0.25 -7.59 1.64
CA LEU A 159 0.96 -8.33 1.98
C LEU A 159 1.96 -7.46 2.74
N ALA A 160 2.52 -8.02 3.81
CA ALA A 160 3.66 -7.46 4.49
C ALA A 160 4.92 -8.25 4.09
N GLU A 161 5.86 -7.60 3.38
CA GLU A 161 7.05 -8.23 2.85
C GLU A 161 8.23 -8.09 3.82
N GLY A 162 8.91 -9.18 4.09
CA GLY A 162 10.10 -9.20 4.94
C GLY A 162 9.86 -8.59 6.32
N GLU A 163 10.69 -7.63 6.71
CA GLU A 163 10.63 -6.97 8.02
C GLU A 163 9.33 -6.20 8.30
N ALA A 164 8.58 -5.82 7.26
CA ALA A 164 7.29 -5.17 7.46
C ALA A 164 6.29 -6.06 8.21
N ALA A 165 6.43 -7.39 8.12
CA ALA A 165 5.58 -8.33 8.84
C ALA A 165 5.78 -8.30 10.38
N ASN A 166 6.86 -7.70 10.86
CA ASN A 166 7.16 -7.54 12.29
C ASN A 166 6.57 -6.25 12.89
N ARG A 167 5.93 -5.40 12.07
CA ARG A 167 5.34 -4.15 12.53
C ARG A 167 4.03 -4.38 13.27
N SER A 168 3.97 -3.93 14.51
CA SER A 168 2.76 -4.02 15.36
C SER A 168 1.68 -2.98 15.01
N ASP A 169 2.02 -1.96 14.24
CA ASP A 169 1.14 -0.85 13.83
C ASP A 169 0.56 -1.04 12.42
N LEU A 170 0.82 -2.20 11.77
CA LEU A 170 0.37 -2.53 10.43
C LEU A 170 -0.61 -3.72 10.46
N VAL A 171 -1.79 -3.52 9.91
CA VAL A 171 -2.75 -4.60 9.65
C VAL A 171 -2.47 -5.17 8.27
N TYR A 172 -2.14 -6.45 8.17
CA TYR A 172 -1.94 -7.13 6.89
C TYR A 172 -2.67 -8.47 6.86
N LEU A 173 -2.88 -9.00 5.67
CA LEU A 173 -3.56 -10.28 5.49
C LEU A 173 -2.60 -11.44 5.55
N GLU A 174 -1.50 -11.36 4.77
CA GLU A 174 -0.51 -12.44 4.67
C GLU A 174 0.92 -11.87 4.66
N LYS A 175 1.87 -12.69 5.16
CA LYS A 175 3.30 -12.41 5.08
C LYS A 175 3.84 -12.82 3.72
N LEU A 176 4.57 -11.94 3.05
CA LEU A 176 5.32 -12.25 1.84
C LEU A 176 6.81 -12.40 2.18
N PRO A 177 7.41 -13.58 2.03
CA PRO A 177 8.84 -13.73 2.27
C PRO A 177 9.67 -13.07 1.17
N LEU A 178 10.91 -12.73 1.51
CA LEU A 178 11.96 -12.52 0.53
C LEU A 178 12.53 -13.89 0.11
N PHE A 179 13.26 -13.94 -1.01
CA PHE A 179 13.79 -15.20 -1.53
C PHE A 179 15.29 -15.07 -1.83
N ASP A 180 16.03 -16.17 -1.64
CA ASP A 180 17.40 -16.26 -2.08
C ASP A 180 17.52 -16.31 -3.63
N ALA A 181 18.73 -16.26 -4.18
CA ALA A 181 18.95 -16.33 -5.61
C ALA A 181 18.49 -17.66 -6.26
N ALA A 182 18.31 -18.72 -5.45
CA ALA A 182 17.76 -19.99 -5.90
C ALA A 182 16.22 -20.02 -5.91
N GLY A 183 15.58 -19.01 -5.27
CA GLY A 183 14.13 -18.90 -5.17
C GLY A 183 13.54 -19.59 -3.92
N ASN A 184 14.38 -19.89 -2.92
CA ASN A 184 13.89 -20.41 -1.65
C ASN A 184 13.47 -19.24 -0.74
N PRO A 185 12.35 -19.35 -0.02
CA PRO A 185 11.93 -18.29 0.91
C PRO A 185 12.96 -18.12 2.03
N LEU A 186 13.21 -16.86 2.37
CA LEU A 186 14.00 -16.45 3.53
C LEU A 186 13.02 -16.14 4.67
N ASP A 187 13.33 -16.63 5.89
CA ASP A 187 12.50 -16.42 7.10
C ASP A 187 12.52 -14.96 7.58
#